data_18c91ebaad2e4cae297950962b9e4d9f
#
_entry.id   18c91ebaad2e4cae297950962b9e4d9f
#
_cell.length_a   1.000
_cell.length_b   1.000
_cell.length_c   1.000
_cell.angle_alpha   90.00
_cell.angle_beta   90.00
_cell.angle_gamma   90.00
#
_symmetry.space_group_name_H-M   'P 1'
#
loop_
_entity.id
_entity.type
_entity.pdbx_description
1 polymer ?
#
loop_
_entity_poly.entity_id
_entity_poly.type
_entity_poly.pdbx_seq_one_letter_code
_entity_poly.pdbx_strand_id
1 'polypeptide(L)'
;MLDEILQRRRYNAATDFIDANVARGLGAKVAFADPDRTLTYAELQARTIRFARALPRLGLRQENRLALLLYDTVDFPLAFWGAVRAGVVAVPVNTLLTPDQYAYVLADSRAAAIVVTAALAKPILAIRHCLPHLRHVIVVGAGAADAAALGGVHRFEDLLVAEPDEPFTAATISDEVAFWLYSSGSTGEPKAVKHIHASLMATAKLMGQGIIGITEHDVVFSAAKLFFAYGLGNAMSFPLSVGGSTALLPLRPTPETVLAVMRRHRPTVFYAVPSLYASLLAHKDLARGAGSDRLRICVSAGEALPAELGERWRAKVGVDILDGIGSTEMLQTFLSNRPGDVRYGSAGKPVPGYDAKIVDENGRELGDGEIGELVVRGPSAGEGYWNQRAKSRRTFVGEWTHTGDKFLRDADGYYHYCGRTDDMFKVSGMWVSPFEIEAALVSHEAILEAAVIGKQDADGIIKPKAFVVLKNGFAPDERFFDMVKTHVKERAGPWKFPRWIDIRADLPRTGTGKIQRFKLREEEAEKSL
;
A
#
# COMPACT_ATOMS: atom_id res chain seq x y z
N MET A 1 0.55 -17.77 20.82
CA MET A 1 -0.53 -17.61 19.80
C MET A 1 0.00 -17.31 18.39
N LEU A 2 0.92 -16.33 18.16
CA LEU A 2 1.51 -16.14 16.82
C LEU A 2 2.42 -17.33 16.45
N ASP A 3 3.30 -17.76 17.35
CA ASP A 3 4.15 -18.95 17.16
C ASP A 3 3.31 -20.21 16.94
N GLU A 4 2.17 -20.32 17.60
CA GLU A 4 1.21 -21.40 17.41
C GLU A 4 0.61 -21.41 16.01
N ILE A 5 0.28 -20.24 15.44
CA ILE A 5 -0.22 -20.12 14.07
C ILE A 5 0.87 -20.47 13.07
N LEU A 6 2.09 -19.97 13.28
CA LEU A 6 3.23 -20.24 12.40
C LEU A 6 3.61 -21.73 12.36
N GLN A 7 3.24 -22.53 13.38
CA GLN A 7 3.53 -23.95 13.48
C GLN A 7 2.35 -24.87 13.11
N ARG A 8 1.17 -24.31 12.80
CA ARG A 8 -0.02 -25.11 12.48
C ARG A 8 0.11 -25.83 11.15
N ARG A 9 0.12 -27.16 11.19
CA ARG A 9 0.11 -28.03 10.01
C ARG A 9 -1.26 -28.07 9.26
N ARG A 10 -2.32 -27.57 9.86
CA ARG A 10 -3.63 -27.35 9.21
C ARG A 10 -4.08 -25.95 9.57
N TYR A 11 -4.03 -25.08 8.61
CA TYR A 11 -4.39 -23.68 8.78
C TYR A 11 -4.88 -23.09 7.46
N ASN A 12 -6.05 -22.47 7.51
CA ASN A 12 -6.55 -21.63 6.44
C ASN A 12 -6.93 -20.28 7.03
N ALA A 13 -6.34 -19.19 6.55
CA ALA A 13 -6.55 -17.88 7.14
C ALA A 13 -8.04 -17.46 7.17
N ALA A 14 -8.87 -17.88 6.21
CA ALA A 14 -10.29 -17.56 6.20
C ALA A 14 -11.02 -18.02 7.45
N THR A 15 -10.57 -19.10 8.11
CA THR A 15 -11.20 -19.61 9.34
C THR A 15 -11.03 -18.64 10.51
N ASP A 16 -9.82 -18.10 10.71
CA ASP A 16 -9.55 -17.18 11.82
C ASP A 16 -10.16 -15.78 11.58
N PHE A 17 -10.16 -15.32 10.32
CA PHE A 17 -10.65 -13.98 9.99
C PHE A 17 -12.18 -13.89 9.84
N ILE A 18 -12.83 -14.99 9.47
CA ILE A 18 -14.29 -15.01 9.21
C ILE A 18 -15.00 -15.94 10.16
N ASP A 19 -14.69 -17.25 10.13
CA ASP A 19 -15.48 -18.26 10.85
C ASP A 19 -15.40 -18.07 12.35
N ALA A 20 -14.23 -17.71 12.88
CA ALA A 20 -14.04 -17.42 14.30
C ALA A 20 -14.92 -16.25 14.78
N ASN A 21 -15.16 -15.24 13.93
CA ASN A 21 -16.02 -14.11 14.29
C ASN A 21 -17.50 -14.52 14.33
N VAL A 22 -17.94 -15.35 13.39
CA VAL A 22 -19.31 -15.91 13.42
C VAL A 22 -19.50 -16.80 14.65
N ALA A 23 -18.51 -17.67 14.95
CA ALA A 23 -18.52 -18.54 16.12
C ALA A 23 -18.55 -17.77 17.46
N ARG A 24 -17.98 -16.56 17.50
CA ARG A 24 -18.05 -15.65 18.66
C ARG A 24 -19.38 -14.90 18.77
N GLY A 25 -20.35 -15.15 17.90
CA GLY A 25 -21.66 -14.51 17.91
C GLY A 25 -21.74 -13.17 17.15
N LEU A 26 -20.71 -12.82 16.35
CA LEU A 26 -20.69 -11.58 15.57
C LEU A 26 -21.35 -11.72 14.19
N GLY A 27 -22.07 -12.81 13.92
CA GLY A 27 -22.65 -13.12 12.60
C GLY A 27 -23.52 -11.99 12.02
N ALA A 28 -24.35 -11.36 12.84
CA ALA A 28 -25.24 -10.26 12.42
C ALA A 28 -24.53 -8.90 12.28
N LYS A 29 -23.28 -8.79 12.73
CA LYS A 29 -22.52 -7.55 12.66
C LYS A 29 -22.05 -7.27 11.23
N VAL A 30 -22.12 -6.00 10.81
CA VAL A 30 -21.57 -5.55 9.52
C VAL A 30 -20.05 -5.66 9.55
N ALA A 31 -19.49 -6.48 8.66
CA ALA A 31 -18.05 -6.58 8.42
C ALA A 31 -17.57 -5.50 7.43
N PHE A 32 -18.30 -5.32 6.32
CA PHE A 32 -17.98 -4.36 5.28
C PHE A 32 -19.21 -3.55 4.87
N ALA A 33 -19.01 -2.29 4.57
CA ALA A 33 -20.01 -1.41 3.97
C ALA A 33 -19.37 -0.64 2.80
N ASP A 34 -19.94 -0.75 1.61
CA ASP A 34 -19.67 0.12 0.47
C ASP A 34 -20.80 1.18 0.33
N PRO A 35 -20.75 2.10 -0.66
CA PRO A 35 -21.81 3.10 -0.80
C PRO A 35 -23.22 2.54 -0.96
N ASP A 36 -23.35 1.36 -1.56
CA ASP A 36 -24.62 0.79 -1.99
C ASP A 36 -25.06 -0.41 -1.13
N ARG A 37 -24.10 -1.13 -0.52
CA ARG A 37 -24.36 -2.43 0.14
C ARG A 37 -23.61 -2.55 1.46
N THR A 38 -24.18 -3.38 2.33
CA THR A 38 -23.50 -3.88 3.53
C THR A 38 -23.34 -5.38 3.44
N LEU A 39 -22.35 -5.92 4.14
CA LEU A 39 -22.06 -7.34 4.23
C LEU A 39 -21.78 -7.69 5.68
N THR A 40 -22.64 -8.50 6.28
CA THR A 40 -22.46 -9.02 7.64
C THR A 40 -21.43 -10.15 7.69
N TYR A 41 -20.92 -10.48 8.87
CA TYR A 41 -19.99 -11.61 9.03
C TYR A 41 -20.60 -12.95 8.61
N ALA A 42 -21.89 -13.19 8.90
CA ALA A 42 -22.58 -14.40 8.46
C ALA A 42 -22.72 -14.46 6.93
N GLU A 43 -23.08 -13.35 6.29
CA GLU A 43 -23.14 -13.28 4.82
C GLU A 43 -21.76 -13.43 4.19
N LEU A 44 -20.72 -12.81 4.78
CA LEU A 44 -19.32 -12.97 4.34
C LEU A 44 -18.91 -14.45 4.40
N GLN A 45 -19.20 -15.13 5.50
CA GLN A 45 -18.93 -16.56 5.66
C GLN A 45 -19.66 -17.39 4.59
N ALA A 46 -20.98 -17.29 4.51
CA ALA A 46 -21.78 -18.07 3.58
C ALA A 46 -21.36 -17.85 2.11
N ARG A 47 -21.18 -16.59 1.71
CA ARG A 47 -20.82 -16.25 0.32
C ARG A 47 -19.38 -16.64 -0.03
N THR A 48 -18.43 -16.54 0.91
CA THR A 48 -17.06 -17.02 0.68
C THR A 48 -16.98 -18.55 0.59
N ILE A 49 -17.80 -19.29 1.36
CA ILE A 49 -17.94 -20.74 1.24
C ILE A 49 -18.47 -21.11 -0.15
N ARG A 50 -19.55 -20.48 -0.61
CA ARG A 50 -20.14 -20.73 -1.93
C ARG A 50 -19.13 -20.43 -3.04
N PHE A 51 -18.45 -19.28 -2.99
CA PHE A 51 -17.42 -18.96 -4.00
C PHE A 51 -16.26 -19.96 -3.98
N ALA A 52 -15.78 -20.34 -2.79
CA ALA A 52 -14.72 -21.35 -2.66
C ALA A 52 -15.12 -22.71 -3.27
N ARG A 53 -16.40 -23.10 -3.18
CA ARG A 53 -16.94 -24.32 -3.80
C ARG A 53 -17.06 -24.20 -5.32
N ALA A 54 -17.37 -23.03 -5.83
CA ALA A 54 -17.48 -22.79 -7.28
C ALA A 54 -16.13 -22.92 -8.01
N LEU A 55 -15.01 -22.55 -7.35
CA LEU A 55 -13.70 -22.56 -7.99
C LEU A 55 -13.24 -23.94 -8.50
N PRO A 56 -13.34 -25.06 -7.73
CA PRO A 56 -13.04 -26.39 -8.24
C PRO A 56 -13.95 -26.82 -9.40
N ARG A 57 -15.22 -26.40 -9.45
CA ARG A 57 -16.14 -26.68 -10.57
C ARG A 57 -15.72 -25.97 -11.86
N LEU A 58 -15.09 -24.81 -11.73
CA LEU A 58 -14.42 -24.12 -12.84
C LEU A 58 -13.04 -24.73 -13.16
N GLY A 59 -12.65 -25.84 -12.50
CA GLY A 59 -11.36 -26.49 -12.71
C GLY A 59 -10.15 -25.74 -12.09
N LEU A 60 -10.38 -24.83 -11.16
CA LEU A 60 -9.31 -24.25 -10.36
C LEU A 60 -9.00 -25.18 -9.18
N ARG A 61 -7.71 -25.47 -8.99
CA ARG A 61 -7.19 -26.30 -7.90
C ARG A 61 -6.36 -25.47 -6.95
N GLN A 62 -6.00 -26.03 -5.80
CA GLN A 62 -5.01 -25.43 -4.90
C GLN A 62 -3.79 -24.91 -5.70
N GLU A 63 -3.23 -23.81 -5.25
CA GLU A 63 -2.10 -23.10 -5.88
C GLU A 63 -2.37 -22.52 -7.29
N ASN A 64 -3.55 -22.71 -7.89
CA ASN A 64 -3.88 -21.93 -9.07
C ASN A 64 -4.04 -20.46 -8.69
N ARG A 65 -3.74 -19.54 -9.60
CA ARG A 65 -3.88 -18.10 -9.36
C ARG A 65 -5.21 -17.61 -9.89
N LEU A 66 -5.90 -16.84 -9.05
CA LEU A 66 -7.12 -16.09 -9.37
C LEU A 66 -6.80 -14.59 -9.29
N ALA A 67 -6.77 -13.92 -10.43
CA ALA A 67 -6.59 -12.47 -10.47
C ALA A 67 -7.87 -11.75 -9.98
N LEU A 68 -7.71 -10.66 -9.21
CA LEU A 68 -8.79 -9.85 -8.67
C LEU A 68 -8.64 -8.41 -9.15
N LEU A 69 -9.34 -8.04 -10.22
CA LEU A 69 -9.40 -6.68 -10.79
C LEU A 69 -10.72 -6.03 -10.36
N LEU A 70 -10.79 -5.67 -9.10
CA LEU A 70 -12.01 -5.24 -8.44
C LEU A 70 -11.87 -3.84 -7.83
N TYR A 71 -12.94 -3.06 -7.89
CA TYR A 71 -13.06 -1.87 -7.06
C TYR A 71 -13.23 -2.27 -5.58
N ASP A 72 -12.96 -1.31 -4.68
CA ASP A 72 -13.14 -1.48 -3.25
C ASP A 72 -14.64 -1.48 -2.88
N THR A 73 -15.31 -2.58 -3.21
CA THR A 73 -16.69 -2.90 -2.84
C THR A 73 -16.71 -4.17 -1.99
N VAL A 74 -17.86 -4.54 -1.46
CA VAL A 74 -18.04 -5.79 -0.69
C VAL A 74 -17.66 -7.05 -1.47
N ASP A 75 -17.57 -6.97 -2.80
CA ASP A 75 -17.20 -8.12 -3.64
C ASP A 75 -15.69 -8.42 -3.59
N PHE A 76 -14.85 -7.43 -3.32
CA PHE A 76 -13.41 -7.65 -3.19
C PHE A 76 -13.08 -8.62 -2.04
N PRO A 77 -13.50 -8.37 -0.78
CA PRO A 77 -13.27 -9.34 0.30
C PRO A 77 -13.95 -10.67 0.04
N LEU A 78 -15.12 -10.73 -0.60
CA LEU A 78 -15.76 -12.00 -0.96
C LEU A 78 -14.89 -12.83 -1.90
N ALA A 79 -14.39 -12.23 -2.97
CA ALA A 79 -13.54 -12.93 -3.94
C ALA A 79 -12.18 -13.31 -3.34
N PHE A 80 -11.55 -12.42 -2.59
CA PHE A 80 -10.25 -12.68 -1.94
C PHE A 80 -10.34 -13.84 -0.95
N TRP A 81 -11.25 -13.74 0.02
CA TRP A 81 -11.38 -14.77 1.06
C TRP A 81 -11.96 -16.09 0.53
N GLY A 82 -12.80 -16.04 -0.50
CA GLY A 82 -13.27 -17.26 -1.17
C GLY A 82 -12.12 -17.98 -1.89
N ALA A 83 -11.20 -17.26 -2.54
CA ALA A 83 -10.00 -17.84 -3.12
C ALA A 83 -9.09 -18.45 -2.06
N VAL A 84 -8.75 -17.69 -0.99
CA VAL A 84 -7.94 -18.16 0.14
C VAL A 84 -8.55 -19.40 0.79
N ARG A 85 -9.88 -19.41 1.00
CA ARG A 85 -10.61 -20.56 1.55
C ARG A 85 -10.49 -21.80 0.67
N ALA A 86 -10.45 -21.63 -0.65
CA ALA A 86 -10.30 -22.73 -1.61
C ALA A 86 -8.85 -23.20 -1.78
N GLY A 87 -7.88 -22.58 -1.11
CA GLY A 87 -6.45 -22.82 -1.36
C GLY A 87 -5.97 -22.29 -2.71
N VAL A 88 -6.78 -21.43 -3.35
CA VAL A 88 -6.45 -20.75 -4.61
C VAL A 88 -5.76 -19.44 -4.28
N VAL A 89 -4.60 -19.19 -4.91
CA VAL A 89 -3.79 -18.01 -4.67
C VAL A 89 -4.48 -16.76 -5.22
N ALA A 90 -4.91 -15.87 -4.34
CA ALA A 90 -5.49 -14.60 -4.73
C ALA A 90 -4.41 -13.62 -5.23
N VAL A 91 -4.65 -12.97 -6.37
CA VAL A 91 -3.73 -12.00 -6.97
C VAL A 91 -4.46 -10.67 -7.19
N PRO A 92 -4.55 -9.80 -6.16
CA PRO A 92 -5.06 -8.45 -6.31
C PRO A 92 -4.32 -7.67 -7.40
N VAL A 93 -5.07 -7.02 -8.29
CA VAL A 93 -4.54 -6.28 -9.44
C VAL A 93 -4.96 -4.82 -9.33
N ASN A 94 -4.01 -3.91 -9.52
CA ASN A 94 -4.26 -2.48 -9.51
C ASN A 94 -5.23 -2.08 -10.64
N THR A 95 -6.31 -1.41 -10.30
CA THR A 95 -7.37 -0.98 -11.23
C THR A 95 -7.00 0.20 -12.13
N LEU A 96 -5.81 0.77 -11.96
CA LEU A 96 -5.32 1.94 -12.70
C LEU A 96 -4.23 1.60 -13.72
N LEU A 97 -4.01 0.31 -13.99
CA LEU A 97 -3.02 -0.15 -14.97
C LEU A 97 -3.52 0.06 -16.41
N THR A 98 -2.57 0.14 -17.34
CA THR A 98 -2.87 0.13 -18.77
C THR A 98 -3.19 -1.28 -19.27
N PRO A 99 -3.83 -1.46 -20.44
CA PRO A 99 -4.07 -2.79 -21.03
C PRO A 99 -2.81 -3.65 -21.15
N ASP A 100 -1.67 -3.08 -21.56
CA ASP A 100 -0.40 -3.80 -21.66
C ASP A 100 0.11 -4.27 -20.29
N GLN A 101 -0.04 -3.44 -19.26
CA GLN A 101 0.30 -3.82 -17.90
C GLN A 101 -0.62 -4.91 -17.35
N TYR A 102 -1.92 -4.89 -17.69
CA TYR A 102 -2.83 -6.00 -17.39
C TYR A 102 -2.39 -7.29 -18.10
N ALA A 103 -2.04 -7.20 -19.39
CA ALA A 103 -1.53 -8.34 -20.14
C ALA A 103 -0.27 -8.93 -19.48
N TYR A 104 0.68 -8.08 -19.08
CA TYR A 104 1.87 -8.49 -18.36
C TYR A 104 1.54 -9.22 -17.06
N VAL A 105 0.75 -8.60 -16.16
CA VAL A 105 0.43 -9.18 -14.84
C VAL A 105 -0.31 -10.52 -14.97
N LEU A 106 -1.26 -10.62 -15.89
CA LEU A 106 -2.05 -11.83 -16.11
C LEU A 106 -1.22 -12.95 -16.76
N ALA A 107 -0.31 -12.61 -17.67
CA ALA A 107 0.62 -13.57 -18.29
C ALA A 107 1.67 -14.06 -17.28
N ASP A 108 2.33 -13.14 -16.56
CA ASP A 108 3.36 -13.46 -15.57
C ASP A 108 2.79 -14.31 -14.42
N SER A 109 1.64 -13.93 -13.87
CA SER A 109 0.98 -14.70 -12.82
C SER A 109 0.44 -16.05 -13.30
N ARG A 110 0.32 -16.26 -14.61
CA ARG A 110 -0.38 -17.42 -15.18
C ARG A 110 -1.75 -17.64 -14.55
N ALA A 111 -2.49 -16.54 -14.34
CA ALA A 111 -3.81 -16.60 -13.72
C ALA A 111 -4.75 -17.49 -14.53
N ALA A 112 -5.33 -18.49 -13.89
CA ALA A 112 -6.27 -19.42 -14.52
C ALA A 112 -7.67 -18.80 -14.69
N ALA A 113 -8.02 -17.87 -13.81
CA ALA A 113 -9.24 -17.08 -13.87
C ALA A 113 -9.00 -15.65 -13.37
N ILE A 114 -9.90 -14.75 -13.72
CA ILE A 114 -9.96 -13.38 -13.20
C ILE A 114 -11.39 -13.09 -12.72
N VAL A 115 -11.48 -12.45 -11.55
CA VAL A 115 -12.71 -11.77 -11.11
C VAL A 115 -12.54 -10.29 -11.41
N VAL A 116 -13.46 -9.71 -12.16
CA VAL A 116 -13.34 -8.34 -12.65
C VAL A 116 -14.64 -7.56 -12.47
N THR A 117 -14.56 -6.32 -11.99
CA THR A 117 -15.71 -5.39 -11.98
C THR A 117 -16.17 -5.12 -13.42
N ALA A 118 -17.47 -5.14 -13.69
CA ALA A 118 -18.06 -5.01 -15.03
C ALA A 118 -17.48 -3.82 -15.83
N ALA A 119 -17.28 -2.68 -15.18
CA ALA A 119 -16.70 -1.48 -15.80
C ALA A 119 -15.26 -1.69 -16.33
N LEU A 120 -14.53 -2.66 -15.78
CA LEU A 120 -13.14 -2.99 -16.13
C LEU A 120 -13.03 -4.24 -17.03
N ALA A 121 -14.14 -4.87 -17.40
CA ALA A 121 -14.13 -6.14 -18.14
C ALA A 121 -13.65 -5.98 -19.59
N LYS A 122 -14.05 -4.90 -20.29
CA LYS A 122 -13.74 -4.69 -21.72
C LYS A 122 -12.24 -4.74 -22.04
N PRO A 123 -11.33 -4.04 -21.33
CA PRO A 123 -9.89 -4.14 -21.57
C PRO A 123 -9.36 -5.58 -21.41
N ILE A 124 -9.87 -6.33 -20.43
CA ILE A 124 -9.46 -7.72 -20.20
C ILE A 124 -9.89 -8.65 -21.33
N LEU A 125 -11.12 -8.50 -21.79
CA LEU A 125 -11.65 -9.30 -22.92
C LEU A 125 -10.89 -9.03 -24.21
N ALA A 126 -10.48 -7.76 -24.44
CA ALA A 126 -9.70 -7.38 -25.61
C ALA A 126 -8.31 -8.07 -25.67
N ILE A 127 -7.65 -8.27 -24.52
CA ILE A 127 -6.33 -8.93 -24.44
C ILE A 127 -6.41 -10.43 -24.16
N ARG A 128 -7.59 -11.01 -23.94
CA ARG A 128 -7.76 -12.42 -23.56
C ARG A 128 -7.09 -13.39 -24.52
N HIS A 129 -7.09 -13.07 -25.80
CA HIS A 129 -6.48 -13.90 -26.84
C HIS A 129 -4.96 -14.10 -26.67
N CYS A 130 -4.27 -13.18 -25.98
CA CYS A 130 -2.84 -13.25 -25.66
C CYS A 130 -2.55 -13.96 -24.33
N LEU A 131 -3.57 -14.45 -23.62
CA LEU A 131 -3.45 -14.99 -22.27
C LEU A 131 -3.78 -16.50 -22.24
N PRO A 132 -2.84 -17.38 -22.58
CA PRO A 132 -3.11 -18.82 -22.77
C PRO A 132 -3.53 -19.54 -21.49
N HIS A 133 -3.21 -18.99 -20.32
CA HIS A 133 -3.58 -19.57 -19.03
C HIS A 133 -4.95 -19.10 -18.55
N LEU A 134 -5.48 -17.96 -19.05
CA LEU A 134 -6.74 -17.38 -18.59
C LEU A 134 -7.93 -18.10 -19.23
N ARG A 135 -8.51 -19.04 -18.47
CA ARG A 135 -9.64 -19.86 -18.91
C ARG A 135 -11.00 -19.21 -18.62
N HIS A 136 -11.12 -18.54 -17.47
CA HIS A 136 -12.38 -18.02 -16.98
C HIS A 136 -12.29 -16.52 -16.68
N VAL A 137 -13.29 -15.77 -17.15
CA VAL A 137 -13.51 -14.37 -16.77
C VAL A 137 -14.83 -14.33 -15.98
N ILE A 138 -14.75 -13.92 -14.72
CA ILE A 138 -15.88 -13.83 -13.79
C ILE A 138 -16.17 -12.34 -13.57
N VAL A 139 -17.36 -11.89 -13.93
CA VAL A 139 -17.73 -10.47 -13.90
C VAL A 139 -18.63 -10.19 -12.70
N VAL A 140 -18.30 -9.15 -11.95
CA VAL A 140 -19.02 -8.63 -10.79
C VAL A 140 -19.84 -7.41 -11.18
N GLY A 141 -21.08 -7.33 -10.73
CA GLY A 141 -21.95 -6.16 -10.91
C GLY A 141 -22.52 -6.02 -12.33
N ALA A 142 -22.50 -7.08 -13.14
CA ALA A 142 -23.15 -7.11 -14.44
C ALA A 142 -24.58 -7.69 -14.36
N GLY A 143 -25.54 -7.01 -14.99
CA GLY A 143 -26.85 -7.61 -15.25
C GLY A 143 -26.74 -8.84 -16.16
N ALA A 144 -27.77 -9.70 -16.21
CA ALA A 144 -27.76 -10.90 -17.05
C ALA A 144 -27.59 -10.56 -18.55
N ALA A 145 -28.26 -9.51 -19.03
CA ALA A 145 -28.14 -9.04 -20.40
C ALA A 145 -26.73 -8.47 -20.71
N ASP A 146 -26.15 -7.71 -19.78
CA ASP A 146 -24.81 -7.12 -19.95
C ASP A 146 -23.75 -8.22 -19.98
N ALA A 147 -23.84 -9.21 -19.11
CA ALA A 147 -22.92 -10.34 -19.09
C ALA A 147 -23.03 -11.18 -20.37
N ALA A 148 -24.24 -11.41 -20.87
CA ALA A 148 -24.47 -12.08 -22.15
C ALA A 148 -23.86 -11.31 -23.32
N ALA A 149 -23.96 -9.95 -23.31
CA ALA A 149 -23.37 -9.09 -24.32
C ALA A 149 -21.83 -9.09 -24.31
N LEU A 150 -21.21 -9.34 -23.15
CA LEU A 150 -19.75 -9.48 -23.05
C LEU A 150 -19.24 -10.80 -23.67
N GLY A 151 -20.05 -11.86 -23.70
CA GLY A 151 -19.74 -13.17 -24.30
C GLY A 151 -18.67 -13.96 -23.54
N GLY A 152 -18.93 -15.22 -23.28
CA GLY A 152 -17.95 -16.15 -22.69
C GLY A 152 -17.46 -15.78 -21.28
N VAL A 153 -18.29 -15.11 -20.49
CA VAL A 153 -18.02 -14.74 -19.10
C VAL A 153 -18.99 -15.46 -18.13
N HIS A 154 -18.56 -15.61 -16.90
CA HIS A 154 -19.43 -16.05 -15.80
C HIS A 154 -19.85 -14.81 -15.00
N ARG A 155 -21.11 -14.78 -14.52
CA ARG A 155 -21.51 -13.79 -13.52
C ARG A 155 -21.13 -14.28 -12.12
N PHE A 156 -20.53 -13.40 -11.33
CA PHE A 156 -20.11 -13.74 -9.96
C PHE A 156 -21.31 -14.18 -9.11
N GLU A 157 -22.42 -13.48 -9.21
CA GLU A 157 -23.64 -13.74 -8.46
C GLU A 157 -24.23 -15.12 -8.79
N ASP A 158 -24.20 -15.52 -10.07
CA ASP A 158 -24.72 -16.83 -10.49
C ASP A 158 -23.88 -17.98 -9.92
N LEU A 159 -22.55 -17.80 -9.84
CA LEU A 159 -21.67 -18.77 -9.21
C LEU A 159 -21.99 -18.95 -7.71
N LEU A 160 -22.35 -17.86 -7.03
CA LEU A 160 -22.72 -17.92 -5.61
C LEU A 160 -24.06 -18.60 -5.38
N VAL A 161 -25.04 -18.35 -6.25
CA VAL A 161 -26.40 -18.96 -6.13
C VAL A 161 -26.39 -20.46 -6.45
N ALA A 162 -25.53 -20.89 -7.36
CA ALA A 162 -25.45 -22.28 -7.79
C ALA A 162 -24.88 -23.23 -6.73
N GLU A 163 -24.28 -22.70 -5.65
CA GLU A 163 -23.60 -23.50 -4.62
C GLU A 163 -24.42 -23.58 -3.32
N PRO A 164 -24.44 -24.76 -2.65
CA PRO A 164 -25.06 -24.91 -1.35
C PRO A 164 -24.24 -24.26 -0.23
N ASP A 165 -24.87 -24.00 0.93
CA ASP A 165 -24.26 -23.45 2.14
C ASP A 165 -23.49 -24.50 2.98
N GLU A 166 -23.09 -25.60 2.39
CA GLU A 166 -22.32 -26.63 3.08
C GLU A 166 -20.92 -26.16 3.40
N PRO A 167 -20.40 -26.38 4.62
CA PRO A 167 -19.07 -26.02 5.00
C PRO A 167 -18.01 -26.51 4.01
N PHE A 168 -17.14 -25.63 3.60
CA PHE A 168 -16.02 -25.96 2.72
C PHE A 168 -14.80 -25.08 3.08
N THR A 169 -13.67 -25.73 3.29
CA THR A 169 -12.37 -25.07 3.46
C THR A 169 -11.30 -26.05 3.00
N ALA A 170 -10.43 -25.63 2.10
CA ALA A 170 -9.32 -26.44 1.63
C ALA A 170 -8.36 -26.78 2.77
N ALA A 171 -7.77 -27.97 2.72
CA ALA A 171 -6.79 -28.43 3.68
C ALA A 171 -5.42 -27.80 3.38
N THR A 172 -5.27 -26.53 3.74
CA THR A 172 -4.01 -25.76 3.65
C THR A 172 -3.22 -25.81 4.94
N ILE A 173 -1.97 -25.35 4.89
CA ILE A 173 -1.11 -25.13 6.06
C ILE A 173 -0.72 -23.65 6.18
N SER A 174 -0.16 -23.25 7.32
CA SER A 174 0.27 -21.86 7.58
C SER A 174 1.27 -21.33 6.56
N ASP A 175 2.16 -22.21 6.07
CA ASP A 175 3.27 -21.87 5.18
C ASP A 175 2.90 -21.94 3.69
N GLU A 176 1.68 -22.37 3.34
CA GLU A 176 1.22 -22.31 1.95
C GLU A 176 0.99 -20.88 1.50
N VAL A 177 1.35 -20.62 0.23
CA VAL A 177 1.13 -19.32 -0.39
C VAL A 177 -0.37 -19.07 -0.58
N ALA A 178 -0.89 -18.04 0.07
CA ALA A 178 -2.31 -17.67 0.05
C ALA A 178 -2.63 -16.59 -0.99
N PHE A 179 -1.70 -15.66 -1.22
CA PHE A 179 -1.90 -14.55 -2.16
C PHE A 179 -0.57 -13.98 -2.64
N TRP A 180 -0.64 -13.22 -3.74
CA TRP A 180 0.49 -12.44 -4.25
C TRP A 180 0.11 -10.98 -4.33
N LEU A 181 1.10 -10.12 -4.13
CA LEU A 181 0.96 -8.69 -4.36
C LEU A 181 2.02 -8.22 -5.35
N TYR A 182 1.59 -7.55 -6.41
CA TYR A 182 2.49 -6.94 -7.36
C TYR A 182 2.97 -5.58 -6.83
N SER A 183 4.29 -5.39 -6.78
CA SER A 183 4.92 -4.12 -6.49
C SER A 183 5.56 -3.52 -7.74
N SER A 184 5.46 -2.19 -7.91
CA SER A 184 6.18 -1.48 -8.95
C SER A 184 7.66 -1.43 -8.59
N GLY A 185 8.52 -2.02 -9.43
CA GLY A 185 9.97 -1.87 -9.30
C GLY A 185 10.41 -0.45 -9.69
N SER A 186 11.48 0.07 -9.08
CA SER A 186 12.14 1.32 -9.51
C SER A 186 12.78 1.21 -10.90
N THR A 187 12.91 0.00 -11.42
CA THR A 187 13.69 -0.32 -12.63
C THR A 187 12.91 -1.08 -13.70
N GLY A 188 11.57 -1.01 -13.75
CA GLY A 188 10.82 -1.66 -14.83
C GLY A 188 9.56 -2.41 -14.41
N GLU A 189 9.36 -3.60 -14.93
CA GLU A 189 8.14 -4.39 -14.81
C GLU A 189 7.77 -4.73 -13.37
N PRO A 190 6.47 -4.82 -13.06
CA PRO A 190 5.98 -5.21 -11.74
C PRO A 190 6.48 -6.59 -11.33
N LYS A 191 6.75 -6.77 -10.04
CA LYS A 191 7.22 -8.02 -9.45
C LYS A 191 6.21 -8.53 -8.42
N ALA A 192 5.85 -9.81 -8.49
CA ALA A 192 4.91 -10.43 -7.56
C ALA A 192 5.65 -10.95 -6.33
N VAL A 193 5.26 -10.48 -5.15
CA VAL A 193 5.69 -10.99 -3.85
C VAL A 193 4.70 -12.05 -3.40
N LYS A 194 5.21 -13.22 -3.01
CA LYS A 194 4.40 -14.34 -2.53
C LYS A 194 4.23 -14.25 -1.01
N HIS A 195 3.01 -14.32 -0.53
CA HIS A 195 2.68 -14.30 0.90
C HIS A 195 1.92 -15.55 1.32
N ILE A 196 2.27 -16.07 2.50
CA ILE A 196 1.67 -17.27 3.09
C ILE A 196 0.42 -16.94 3.91
N HIS A 197 -0.36 -17.96 4.24
CA HIS A 197 -1.56 -17.81 5.08
C HIS A 197 -1.28 -17.13 6.42
N ALA A 198 -0.17 -17.49 7.10
CA ALA A 198 0.18 -16.95 8.40
C ALA A 198 0.54 -15.46 8.37
N SER A 199 1.04 -14.92 7.24
CA SER A 199 1.48 -13.52 7.12
C SER A 199 0.35 -12.51 7.43
N LEU A 200 -0.90 -12.84 7.06
CA LEU A 200 -2.06 -11.98 7.33
C LEU A 200 -2.29 -11.80 8.84
N MET A 201 -2.26 -12.90 9.60
CA MET A 201 -2.48 -12.84 11.04
C MET A 201 -1.27 -12.23 11.77
N ALA A 202 -0.05 -12.45 11.29
CA ALA A 202 1.14 -11.83 11.84
C ALA A 202 1.03 -10.30 11.81
N THR A 203 0.72 -9.72 10.64
CA THR A 203 0.57 -8.26 10.50
C THR A 203 -0.63 -7.72 11.30
N ALA A 204 -1.76 -8.43 11.29
CA ALA A 204 -2.95 -8.03 12.03
C ALA A 204 -2.69 -7.98 13.55
N LYS A 205 -1.95 -8.96 14.11
CA LYS A 205 -1.61 -8.98 15.53
C LYS A 205 -0.57 -7.93 15.90
N LEU A 206 0.52 -7.85 15.12
CA LEU A 206 1.64 -6.99 15.49
C LEU A 206 1.33 -5.51 15.27
N MET A 207 0.83 -5.16 14.10
CA MET A 207 0.51 -3.77 13.76
C MET A 207 -0.93 -3.40 14.14
N GLY A 208 -1.91 -4.17 13.68
CA GLY A 208 -3.33 -3.85 13.89
C GLY A 208 -3.72 -3.83 15.37
N GLN A 209 -3.48 -4.94 16.07
CA GLN A 209 -3.82 -5.07 17.49
C GLN A 209 -2.74 -4.44 18.39
N GLY A 210 -1.44 -4.67 18.08
CA GLY A 210 -0.33 -4.28 18.95
C GLY A 210 -0.01 -2.79 18.95
N ILE A 211 -0.08 -2.10 17.80
CA ILE A 211 0.23 -0.67 17.68
C ILE A 211 -1.04 0.18 17.65
N ILE A 212 -1.97 -0.14 16.72
CA ILE A 212 -3.18 0.67 16.53
C ILE A 212 -4.20 0.39 17.65
N GLY A 213 -4.10 -0.78 18.29
CA GLY A 213 -5.03 -1.20 19.33
C GLY A 213 -6.44 -1.36 18.76
N ILE A 214 -6.57 -1.95 17.56
CA ILE A 214 -7.87 -2.17 16.93
C ILE A 214 -8.68 -3.19 17.72
N THR A 215 -9.96 -2.93 17.86
CA THR A 215 -10.92 -3.76 18.59
C THR A 215 -12.15 -4.06 17.74
N GLU A 216 -13.02 -4.94 18.23
CA GLU A 216 -14.29 -5.23 17.58
C GLU A 216 -15.23 -4.00 17.48
N HIS A 217 -15.04 -2.98 18.32
CA HIS A 217 -15.87 -1.76 18.31
C HIS A 217 -15.42 -0.72 17.28
N ASP A 218 -14.29 -0.97 16.62
CA ASP A 218 -13.75 -0.04 15.65
C ASP A 218 -14.46 -0.14 14.29
N VAL A 219 -14.65 1.01 13.69
CA VAL A 219 -15.01 1.17 12.28
C VAL A 219 -13.79 1.76 11.57
N VAL A 220 -13.26 1.02 10.64
CA VAL A 220 -12.06 1.39 9.90
C VAL A 220 -12.42 2.00 8.56
N PHE A 221 -11.70 3.03 8.17
CA PHE A 221 -11.70 3.55 6.81
C PHE A 221 -10.27 3.71 6.29
N SER A 222 -9.96 3.08 5.17
CA SER A 222 -8.70 3.25 4.45
C SER A 222 -8.94 3.88 3.08
N ALA A 223 -8.26 4.99 2.83
CA ALA A 223 -8.22 5.59 1.48
C ALA A 223 -7.25 4.84 0.56
N ALA A 224 -6.30 4.07 1.12
CA ALA A 224 -5.46 3.16 0.34
C ALA A 224 -6.27 1.96 -0.11
N LYS A 225 -6.11 1.59 -1.39
CA LYS A 225 -6.91 0.57 -2.05
C LYS A 225 -6.55 -0.86 -1.61
N LEU A 226 -7.54 -1.76 -1.62
CA LEU A 226 -7.42 -3.16 -1.20
C LEU A 226 -6.41 -3.98 -2.02
N PHE A 227 -6.11 -3.58 -3.23
CA PHE A 227 -5.09 -4.25 -4.06
C PHE A 227 -3.65 -3.88 -3.68
N PHE A 228 -3.43 -2.98 -2.75
CA PHE A 228 -2.11 -2.68 -2.16
C PHE A 228 -1.96 -3.33 -0.79
N ALA A 229 -0.74 -3.72 -0.44
CA ALA A 229 -0.42 -4.28 0.87
C ALA A 229 -0.94 -3.42 2.03
N TYR A 230 -0.77 -2.10 1.94
CA TYR A 230 -1.22 -1.13 2.94
C TYR A 230 -2.75 -1.16 3.09
N GLY A 231 -3.50 -1.04 2.00
CA GLY A 231 -4.97 -1.09 2.04
C GLY A 231 -5.52 -2.45 2.43
N LEU A 232 -4.90 -3.54 1.96
CA LEU A 232 -5.30 -4.92 2.26
C LEU A 232 -5.25 -5.20 3.77
N GLY A 233 -4.16 -4.80 4.42
CA GLY A 233 -4.03 -4.91 5.88
C GLY A 233 -5.06 -4.03 6.60
N ASN A 234 -5.00 -2.74 6.31
CA ASN A 234 -5.77 -1.71 7.01
C ASN A 234 -7.28 -1.92 6.92
N ALA A 235 -7.80 -2.15 5.71
CA ALA A 235 -9.24 -2.21 5.45
C ALA A 235 -9.80 -3.64 5.42
N MET A 236 -8.97 -4.67 5.54
CA MET A 236 -9.46 -6.05 5.47
C MET A 236 -8.94 -6.93 6.60
N SER A 237 -7.64 -7.27 6.64
CA SER A 237 -7.16 -8.23 7.63
C SER A 237 -7.18 -7.67 9.07
N PHE A 238 -6.85 -6.41 9.28
CA PHE A 238 -6.82 -5.85 10.65
C PHE A 238 -8.22 -5.83 11.29
N PRO A 239 -9.25 -5.21 10.68
CA PRO A 239 -10.58 -5.22 11.28
C PRO A 239 -11.16 -6.63 11.41
N LEU A 240 -10.99 -7.50 10.40
CA LEU A 240 -11.49 -8.88 10.48
C LEU A 240 -10.83 -9.68 11.61
N SER A 241 -9.55 -9.44 11.94
CA SER A 241 -8.83 -10.17 13.00
C SER A 241 -9.45 -10.01 14.39
N VAL A 242 -10.25 -8.97 14.60
CA VAL A 242 -10.90 -8.63 15.87
C VAL A 242 -12.42 -8.61 15.79
N GLY A 243 -13.01 -8.76 14.61
CA GLY A 243 -14.45 -8.60 14.41
C GLY A 243 -14.89 -7.14 14.28
N GLY A 244 -14.01 -6.25 13.82
CA GLY A 244 -14.30 -4.85 13.52
C GLY A 244 -15.11 -4.67 12.23
N SER A 245 -15.43 -3.44 11.88
CA SER A 245 -16.17 -3.08 10.67
C SER A 245 -15.32 -2.21 9.76
N THR A 246 -15.57 -2.24 8.44
CA THR A 246 -14.85 -1.44 7.46
C THR A 246 -15.81 -0.69 6.54
N ALA A 247 -15.54 0.61 6.35
CA ALA A 247 -16.14 1.40 5.29
C ALA A 247 -15.23 1.36 4.05
N LEU A 248 -15.80 1.04 2.88
CA LEU A 248 -15.09 0.92 1.61
C LEU A 248 -15.42 2.10 0.71
N LEU A 249 -14.42 2.54 -0.08
CA LEU A 249 -14.56 3.62 -1.05
C LEU A 249 -14.14 3.11 -2.44
N PRO A 250 -15.08 2.75 -3.34
CA PRO A 250 -14.75 2.30 -4.70
C PRO A 250 -14.16 3.42 -5.57
N LEU A 251 -14.53 4.66 -5.33
CA LEU A 251 -14.11 5.83 -6.07
C LEU A 251 -12.64 6.21 -5.79
N ARG A 252 -12.09 7.09 -6.64
CA ARG A 252 -10.80 7.74 -6.36
C ARG A 252 -10.91 8.53 -5.05
N PRO A 253 -9.98 8.38 -4.09
CA PRO A 253 -9.97 9.17 -2.88
C PRO A 253 -9.60 10.63 -3.21
N THR A 254 -10.57 11.52 -3.05
CA THR A 254 -10.42 12.98 -3.06
C THR A 254 -10.89 13.52 -1.70
N PRO A 255 -10.56 14.76 -1.33
CA PRO A 255 -11.09 15.34 -0.09
C PRO A 255 -12.61 15.21 0.04
N GLU A 256 -13.35 15.44 -1.02
CA GLU A 256 -14.83 15.39 -1.04
C GLU A 256 -15.33 13.97 -0.77
N THR A 257 -14.80 12.98 -1.50
CA THR A 257 -15.22 11.57 -1.37
C THR A 257 -14.82 11.00 -0.01
N VAL A 258 -13.63 11.35 0.48
CA VAL A 258 -13.14 10.94 1.81
C VAL A 258 -14.01 11.54 2.91
N LEU A 259 -14.25 12.86 2.90
CA LEU A 259 -15.09 13.52 3.91
C LEU A 259 -16.55 13.03 3.88
N ALA A 260 -17.06 12.62 2.72
CA ALA A 260 -18.38 11.99 2.61
C ALA A 260 -18.43 10.64 3.35
N VAL A 261 -17.42 9.78 3.15
CA VAL A 261 -17.31 8.49 3.88
C VAL A 261 -17.11 8.73 5.38
N MET A 262 -16.27 9.69 5.78
CA MET A 262 -16.03 10.05 7.18
C MET A 262 -17.33 10.45 7.89
N ARG A 263 -18.16 11.29 7.25
CA ARG A 263 -19.46 11.71 7.83
C ARG A 263 -20.48 10.59 7.89
N ARG A 264 -20.55 9.76 6.82
CA ARG A 264 -21.56 8.69 6.71
C ARG A 264 -21.29 7.55 7.69
N HIS A 265 -20.03 7.09 7.77
CA HIS A 265 -19.68 5.88 8.51
C HIS A 265 -19.02 6.14 9.86
N ARG A 266 -18.65 7.40 10.14
CA ARG A 266 -18.03 7.86 11.39
C ARG A 266 -16.93 6.91 11.88
N PRO A 267 -15.88 6.67 11.05
CA PRO A 267 -14.81 5.74 11.39
C PRO A 267 -14.04 6.18 12.64
N THR A 268 -13.52 5.20 13.35
CA THR A 268 -12.67 5.38 14.53
C THR A 268 -11.19 5.41 14.18
N VAL A 269 -10.83 4.76 13.06
CA VAL A 269 -9.46 4.67 12.53
C VAL A 269 -9.48 5.06 11.06
N PHE A 270 -8.60 6.00 10.69
CA PHE A 270 -8.47 6.47 9.30
C PHE A 270 -7.05 6.27 8.79
N TYR A 271 -6.92 5.65 7.62
CA TYR A 271 -5.66 5.41 6.95
C TYR A 271 -5.59 6.18 5.63
N ALA A 272 -4.49 6.92 5.45
CA ALA A 272 -4.24 7.63 4.20
C ALA A 272 -2.73 7.77 3.94
N VAL A 273 -2.38 8.36 2.81
CA VAL A 273 -1.01 8.73 2.45
C VAL A 273 -0.79 10.22 2.72
N PRO A 274 0.46 10.70 2.91
CA PRO A 274 0.77 12.09 3.19
C PRO A 274 0.15 13.09 2.20
N SER A 275 0.20 12.79 0.92
CA SER A 275 -0.38 13.65 -0.13
C SER A 275 -1.90 13.85 0.03
N LEU A 276 -2.64 12.83 0.47
CA LEU A 276 -4.07 12.97 0.76
C LEU A 276 -4.32 13.78 2.04
N TYR A 277 -3.52 13.59 3.10
CA TYR A 277 -3.60 14.44 4.30
C TYR A 277 -3.36 15.92 3.96
N ALA A 278 -2.39 16.21 3.10
CA ALA A 278 -2.13 17.58 2.62
C ALA A 278 -3.33 18.15 1.86
N SER A 279 -3.94 17.36 0.96
CA SER A 279 -5.13 17.77 0.20
C SER A 279 -6.34 18.00 1.11
N LEU A 280 -6.53 17.15 2.12
CA LEU A 280 -7.58 17.32 3.12
C LEU A 280 -7.37 18.58 3.96
N LEU A 281 -6.13 18.89 4.37
CA LEU A 281 -5.81 20.12 5.12
C LEU A 281 -6.12 21.40 4.33
N ALA A 282 -5.97 21.36 3.01
CA ALA A 282 -6.30 22.46 2.12
C ALA A 282 -7.82 22.60 1.88
N HIS A 283 -8.61 21.55 2.20
CA HIS A 283 -10.04 21.56 1.94
C HIS A 283 -10.80 22.39 2.97
N LYS A 284 -11.71 23.26 2.49
CA LYS A 284 -12.47 24.20 3.34
C LYS A 284 -13.36 23.53 4.37
N ASP A 285 -13.89 22.34 4.06
CA ASP A 285 -14.84 21.61 4.93
C ASP A 285 -14.14 20.69 5.93
N LEU A 286 -12.80 20.69 5.99
CA LEU A 286 -12.10 19.93 7.00
C LEU A 286 -12.27 20.58 8.37
N ALA A 287 -12.93 19.85 9.26
CA ALA A 287 -13.20 20.25 10.63
C ALA A 287 -12.49 19.33 11.64
N ARG A 288 -12.66 19.62 12.92
CA ARG A 288 -12.22 18.74 14.02
C ARG A 288 -12.81 17.34 13.82
N GLY A 289 -12.00 16.30 14.07
CA GLY A 289 -12.40 14.91 13.83
C GLY A 289 -12.56 14.53 12.36
N ALA A 290 -12.19 15.40 11.40
CA ALA A 290 -12.31 15.17 9.96
C ALA A 290 -13.71 14.70 9.50
N GLY A 291 -14.76 15.08 10.21
CA GLY A 291 -16.14 14.66 9.94
C GLY A 291 -16.60 13.41 10.70
N SER A 292 -15.73 12.79 11.50
CA SER A 292 -16.07 11.73 12.45
C SER A 292 -15.78 12.19 13.88
N ASP A 293 -16.79 12.24 14.71
CA ASP A 293 -16.67 12.54 16.14
C ASP A 293 -16.09 11.37 16.96
N ARG A 294 -15.94 10.21 16.33
CA ARG A 294 -15.38 8.99 16.92
C ARG A 294 -13.92 8.73 16.52
N LEU A 295 -13.35 9.57 15.64
CA LEU A 295 -11.99 9.38 15.13
C LEU A 295 -10.98 9.47 16.28
N ARG A 296 -10.24 8.38 16.52
CA ARG A 296 -9.27 8.27 17.60
C ARG A 296 -7.81 8.17 17.13
N ILE A 297 -7.60 7.68 15.92
CA ILE A 297 -6.27 7.50 15.33
C ILE A 297 -6.33 7.72 13.82
N CYS A 298 -5.32 8.42 13.30
CA CYS A 298 -4.97 8.45 11.90
C CYS A 298 -3.65 7.73 11.69
N VAL A 299 -3.47 7.08 10.54
CA VAL A 299 -2.23 6.36 10.19
C VAL A 299 -1.77 6.80 8.82
N SER A 300 -0.47 7.03 8.67
CA SER A 300 0.17 7.39 7.41
C SER A 300 1.25 6.37 7.07
N ALA A 301 1.37 6.01 5.80
CA ALA A 301 2.47 5.25 5.25
C ALA A 301 2.54 5.43 3.72
N GLY A 302 3.56 4.83 3.11
CA GLY A 302 3.76 4.83 1.66
C GLY A 302 4.69 5.93 1.16
N GLU A 303 4.72 7.06 1.83
CA GLU A 303 5.64 8.18 1.67
C GLU A 303 6.05 8.66 3.06
N ALA A 304 7.17 9.39 3.19
CA ALA A 304 7.52 9.99 4.48
C ALA A 304 6.59 11.17 4.79
N LEU A 305 6.05 11.21 6.00
CA LEU A 305 5.19 12.30 6.47
C LEU A 305 6.06 13.50 6.91
N PRO A 306 5.97 14.67 6.24
CA PRO A 306 6.63 15.87 6.73
C PRO A 306 6.14 16.26 8.13
N ALA A 307 7.05 16.62 9.03
CA ALA A 307 6.71 16.96 10.41
C ALA A 307 5.63 18.05 10.49
N GLU A 308 5.81 19.13 9.73
CA GLU A 308 4.85 20.26 9.67
C GLU A 308 3.45 19.81 9.26
N LEU A 309 3.34 18.84 8.34
CA LEU A 309 2.04 18.30 7.90
C LEU A 309 1.33 17.58 9.06
N GLY A 310 2.07 16.76 9.82
CA GLY A 310 1.54 16.07 10.99
C GLY A 310 1.09 17.03 12.09
N GLU A 311 1.91 18.03 12.39
CA GLU A 311 1.60 19.07 13.39
C GLU A 311 0.34 19.87 13.00
N ARG A 312 0.24 20.31 11.75
CA ARG A 312 -0.92 21.02 11.22
C ARG A 312 -2.20 20.17 11.26
N TRP A 313 -2.06 18.88 10.94
CA TRP A 313 -3.18 17.95 11.04
C TRP A 313 -3.66 17.82 12.48
N ARG A 314 -2.75 17.57 13.42
CA ARG A 314 -3.06 17.48 14.84
C ARG A 314 -3.73 18.75 15.38
N ALA A 315 -3.21 19.92 15.01
CA ALA A 315 -3.79 21.20 15.42
C ALA A 315 -5.21 21.40 14.89
N LYS A 316 -5.49 21.04 13.62
CA LYS A 316 -6.78 21.27 12.97
C LYS A 316 -7.81 20.17 13.30
N VAL A 317 -7.40 18.91 13.26
CA VAL A 317 -8.30 17.74 13.41
C VAL A 317 -8.39 17.28 14.86
N GLY A 318 -7.34 17.47 15.65
CA GLY A 318 -7.27 17.08 17.06
C GLY A 318 -6.90 15.61 17.30
N VAL A 319 -6.42 14.92 16.25
CA VAL A 319 -6.04 13.50 16.30
C VAL A 319 -4.64 13.35 15.68
N ASP A 320 -3.77 12.57 16.32
CA ASP A 320 -2.43 12.31 15.81
C ASP A 320 -2.44 11.43 14.56
N ILE A 321 -1.43 11.62 13.70
CA ILE A 321 -1.10 10.70 12.63
C ILE A 321 0.07 9.83 13.09
N LEU A 322 -0.12 8.55 13.15
CA LEU A 322 0.96 7.57 13.32
C LEU A 322 1.60 7.34 11.96
N ASP A 323 2.75 7.98 11.72
CA ASP A 323 3.53 7.70 10.52
C ASP A 323 4.35 6.43 10.70
N GLY A 324 4.53 5.68 9.61
CA GLY A 324 5.28 4.45 9.62
C GLY A 324 5.76 4.04 8.23
N ILE A 325 6.67 3.08 8.18
CA ILE A 325 7.10 2.47 6.94
C ILE A 325 6.77 0.99 6.91
N GLY A 326 6.33 0.57 5.75
CA GLY A 326 6.12 -0.82 5.37
C GLY A 326 6.50 -1.06 3.93
N SER A 327 6.49 -2.29 3.51
CA SER A 327 6.73 -2.66 2.12
C SER A 327 5.85 -3.83 1.70
N THR A 328 5.73 -4.03 0.39
CA THR A 328 5.04 -5.21 -0.15
C THR A 328 5.78 -6.49 0.26
N GLU A 329 7.11 -6.44 0.34
CA GLU A 329 7.97 -7.56 0.72
C GLU A 329 7.75 -8.00 2.18
N MET A 330 7.39 -7.07 3.08
CA MET A 330 7.05 -7.35 4.48
C MET A 330 5.53 -7.36 4.72
N LEU A 331 4.73 -7.30 3.66
CA LEU A 331 3.27 -7.23 3.64
C LEU A 331 2.69 -5.95 4.22
N GLN A 332 3.25 -5.41 5.31
CA GLN A 332 2.67 -4.29 6.04
C GLN A 332 3.76 -3.46 6.73
N THR A 333 3.35 -2.57 7.62
CA THR A 333 4.19 -1.66 8.40
C THR A 333 5.02 -2.42 9.42
N PHE A 334 6.32 -2.18 9.45
CA PHE A 334 7.29 -2.78 10.36
C PHE A 334 8.03 -1.74 11.24
N LEU A 335 8.01 -0.45 10.88
CA LEU A 335 8.35 0.66 11.78
C LEU A 335 7.12 1.55 11.89
N SER A 336 6.81 2.04 13.10
CA SER A 336 5.66 2.91 13.32
C SER A 336 5.86 3.81 14.53
N ASN A 337 5.31 5.01 14.46
CA ASN A 337 4.98 5.81 15.64
C ASN A 337 3.88 5.09 16.44
N ARG A 338 3.72 5.45 17.71
CA ARG A 338 2.75 4.81 18.63
C ARG A 338 1.82 5.84 19.24
N PRO A 339 0.61 5.45 19.63
CA PRO A 339 -0.25 6.34 20.40
C PRO A 339 0.46 6.84 21.67
N GLY A 340 0.47 8.15 21.89
CA GLY A 340 1.15 8.79 23.01
C GLY A 340 2.68 8.95 22.86
N ASP A 341 3.29 8.40 21.79
CA ASP A 341 4.72 8.51 21.50
C ASP A 341 4.90 8.79 19.99
N VAL A 342 4.41 9.95 19.53
CA VAL A 342 4.47 10.38 18.14
C VAL A 342 5.61 11.38 17.96
N ARG A 343 6.56 11.05 17.10
CA ARG A 343 7.63 11.96 16.65
C ARG A 343 7.47 12.22 15.16
N TYR A 344 6.83 13.33 14.81
CA TYR A 344 6.67 13.73 13.42
C TYR A 344 8.04 13.93 12.73
N GLY A 345 8.11 13.55 11.44
CA GLY A 345 9.35 13.53 10.68
C GLY A 345 10.20 12.25 10.88
N SER A 346 9.72 11.30 11.69
CA SER A 346 10.30 9.97 11.81
C SER A 346 9.29 8.89 11.44
N ALA A 347 9.78 7.75 10.95
CA ALA A 347 8.97 6.55 10.74
C ALA A 347 8.68 5.77 12.04
N GLY A 348 9.04 6.33 13.20
CA GLY A 348 8.87 5.70 14.50
C GLY A 348 9.96 4.66 14.83
N LYS A 349 9.57 3.64 15.59
CA LYS A 349 10.42 2.54 16.07
C LYS A 349 9.94 1.20 15.53
N PRO A 350 10.75 0.12 15.61
CA PRO A 350 10.31 -1.21 15.21
C PRO A 350 9.00 -1.62 15.90
N VAL A 351 8.06 -2.10 15.09
CA VAL A 351 6.84 -2.72 15.60
C VAL A 351 7.23 -3.97 16.38
N PRO A 352 6.77 -4.18 17.61
CA PRO A 352 7.14 -5.37 18.40
C PRO A 352 6.91 -6.67 17.62
N GLY A 353 7.94 -7.51 17.54
CA GLY A 353 7.96 -8.72 16.71
C GLY A 353 8.67 -8.55 15.36
N TYR A 354 9.10 -7.32 15.04
CA TYR A 354 10.06 -7.06 13.97
C TYR A 354 11.38 -6.56 14.55
N ASP A 355 12.48 -7.01 13.95
CA ASP A 355 13.80 -6.46 14.16
C ASP A 355 14.18 -5.59 12.96
N ALA A 356 14.81 -4.45 13.24
CA ALA A 356 15.30 -3.53 12.23
C ALA A 356 16.72 -3.08 12.56
N LYS A 357 17.57 -3.00 11.55
CA LYS A 357 18.91 -2.45 11.67
C LYS A 357 19.32 -1.72 10.41
N ILE A 358 20.32 -0.86 10.55
CA ILE A 358 20.89 -0.09 9.45
C ILE A 358 22.26 -0.68 9.13
N VAL A 359 22.50 -0.98 7.84
CA VAL A 359 23.73 -1.63 7.40
C VAL A 359 24.46 -0.83 6.32
N ASP A 360 25.79 -0.98 6.28
CA ASP A 360 26.62 -0.46 5.20
C ASP A 360 26.53 -1.34 3.93
N GLU A 361 27.31 -1.00 2.90
CA GLU A 361 27.36 -1.73 1.62
C GLU A 361 27.92 -3.17 1.76
N ASN A 362 28.60 -3.48 2.86
CA ASN A 362 29.17 -4.79 3.18
C ASN A 362 28.26 -5.61 4.12
N GLY A 363 27.11 -5.07 4.51
CA GLY A 363 26.17 -5.71 5.44
C GLY A 363 26.53 -5.57 6.92
N ARG A 364 27.54 -4.75 7.26
CA ARG A 364 27.92 -4.44 8.64
C ARG A 364 26.93 -3.45 9.23
N GLU A 365 26.45 -3.74 10.44
CA GLU A 365 25.56 -2.84 11.18
C GLU A 365 26.27 -1.52 11.55
N LEU A 366 25.56 -0.41 11.31
CA LEU A 366 25.99 0.96 11.59
C LEU A 366 25.45 1.45 12.93
N GLY A 367 26.14 2.43 13.51
CA GLY A 367 25.73 3.08 14.75
C GLY A 367 24.64 4.14 14.57
N ASP A 368 24.24 4.75 15.70
CA ASP A 368 23.26 5.84 15.68
C ASP A 368 23.82 7.08 14.94
N GLY A 369 22.96 7.73 14.17
CA GLY A 369 23.32 8.90 13.35
C GLY A 369 23.98 8.57 12.02
N GLU A 370 24.36 7.31 11.75
CA GLU A 370 24.95 6.90 10.48
C GLU A 370 23.87 6.50 9.46
N ILE A 371 24.05 6.91 8.20
CA ILE A 371 23.11 6.60 7.11
C ILE A 371 23.52 5.29 6.42
N GLY A 372 22.60 4.33 6.39
CA GLY A 372 22.79 3.06 5.72
C GLY A 372 21.48 2.49 5.17
N GLU A 373 21.54 1.28 4.63
CA GLU A 373 20.34 0.57 4.18
C GLU A 373 19.58 -0.01 5.38
N LEU A 374 18.28 0.21 5.41
CA LEU A 374 17.39 -0.43 6.37
C LEU A 374 17.16 -1.88 5.97
N VAL A 375 17.46 -2.81 6.87
CA VAL A 375 17.10 -4.23 6.73
C VAL A 375 16.19 -4.65 7.88
N VAL A 376 15.21 -5.48 7.58
CA VAL A 376 14.13 -5.85 8.50
C VAL A 376 13.97 -7.37 8.56
N ARG A 377 13.72 -7.89 9.75
CA ARG A 377 13.36 -9.28 10.00
C ARG A 377 12.02 -9.34 10.71
N GLY A 378 11.14 -10.28 10.30
CA GLY A 378 9.85 -10.48 10.96
C GLY A 378 8.97 -11.52 10.28
N PRO A 379 7.89 -11.95 10.94
CA PRO A 379 7.11 -13.13 10.55
C PRO A 379 6.22 -12.93 9.33
N SER A 380 6.14 -11.73 8.78
CA SER A 380 5.34 -11.43 7.57
C SER A 380 6.18 -11.28 6.30
N ALA A 381 7.48 -11.54 6.36
CA ALA A 381 8.34 -11.49 5.19
C ALA A 381 7.80 -12.42 4.09
N GLY A 382 7.85 -11.93 2.84
CA GLY A 382 7.39 -12.70 1.68
C GLY A 382 8.34 -13.83 1.33
N GLU A 383 7.81 -14.89 0.69
CA GLU A 383 8.54 -16.07 0.23
C GLU A 383 9.35 -15.82 -1.07
N GLY A 384 9.69 -14.57 -1.33
CA GLY A 384 10.41 -14.15 -2.51
C GLY A 384 9.50 -13.70 -3.66
N TYR A 385 10.15 -13.25 -4.73
CA TYR A 385 9.46 -12.84 -5.95
C TYR A 385 9.20 -14.04 -6.86
N TRP A 386 8.04 -14.03 -7.51
CA TRP A 386 7.71 -15.01 -8.53
C TRP A 386 8.65 -14.87 -9.74
N ASN A 387 9.24 -15.99 -10.19
CA ASN A 387 10.13 -16.08 -11.36
C ASN A 387 11.31 -15.07 -11.42
N GLN A 388 11.66 -14.40 -10.32
CA GLN A 388 12.74 -13.42 -10.27
C GLN A 388 13.82 -13.82 -9.24
N ARG A 389 14.48 -14.96 -9.46
CA ARG A 389 15.46 -15.57 -8.55
C ARG A 389 16.59 -14.61 -8.13
N ALA A 390 17.17 -13.88 -9.07
CA ALA A 390 18.28 -12.98 -8.78
C ALA A 390 17.86 -11.81 -7.87
N LYS A 391 16.66 -11.24 -8.10
CA LYS A 391 16.11 -10.19 -7.23
C LYS A 391 15.72 -10.75 -5.86
N SER A 392 15.09 -11.95 -5.82
CA SER A 392 14.72 -12.59 -4.54
C SER A 392 15.93 -12.79 -3.65
N ARG A 393 17.05 -13.28 -4.19
CA ARG A 393 18.29 -13.52 -3.41
C ARG A 393 18.97 -12.24 -2.93
N ARG A 394 18.74 -11.10 -3.58
CA ARG A 394 19.26 -9.80 -3.13
C ARG A 394 18.36 -9.15 -2.09
N THR A 395 17.05 -9.37 -2.19
CA THR A 395 16.08 -8.78 -1.28
C THR A 395 15.91 -9.60 -0.01
N PHE A 396 15.76 -10.93 -0.14
CA PHE A 396 15.54 -11.84 0.99
C PHE A 396 16.83 -12.60 1.27
N VAL A 397 17.61 -12.13 2.25
CA VAL A 397 18.94 -12.66 2.61
C VAL A 397 18.88 -13.30 4.00
N GLY A 398 18.81 -14.63 4.03
CA GLY A 398 18.54 -15.36 5.27
C GLY A 398 17.20 -14.94 5.86
N GLU A 399 17.19 -14.47 7.10
CA GLU A 399 15.99 -13.97 7.78
C GLU A 399 15.74 -12.47 7.55
N TRP A 400 16.65 -11.76 6.86
CA TRP A 400 16.60 -10.33 6.66
C TRP A 400 16.07 -9.95 5.28
N THR A 401 15.16 -8.99 5.25
CA THR A 401 14.65 -8.37 4.05
C THR A 401 15.33 -7.02 3.84
N HIS A 402 16.03 -6.85 2.73
CA HIS A 402 16.61 -5.60 2.29
C HIS A 402 15.53 -4.70 1.69
N THR A 403 15.29 -3.54 2.30
CA THR A 403 14.20 -2.65 1.89
C THR A 403 14.53 -1.82 0.65
N GLY A 404 15.82 -1.60 0.39
CA GLY A 404 16.31 -0.67 -0.61
C GLY A 404 16.09 0.79 -0.23
N ASP A 405 15.77 1.05 1.04
CA ASP A 405 15.59 2.39 1.61
C ASP A 405 16.76 2.72 2.53
N LYS A 406 17.26 3.96 2.45
CA LYS A 406 18.29 4.49 3.35
C LYS A 406 17.63 5.19 4.53
N PHE A 407 18.13 4.87 5.72
CA PHE A 407 17.68 5.41 6.99
C PHE A 407 18.86 5.81 7.86
N LEU A 408 18.61 6.65 8.84
CA LEU A 408 19.43 6.79 10.04
C LEU A 408 18.56 6.47 11.28
N ARG A 409 19.18 5.95 12.33
CA ARG A 409 18.56 5.81 13.65
C ARG A 409 19.12 6.87 14.56
N ASP A 410 18.26 7.62 15.26
CA ASP A 410 18.73 8.57 16.26
C ASP A 410 19.02 7.90 17.61
N ALA A 411 19.62 8.68 18.54
CA ALA A 411 19.99 8.17 19.87
C ALA A 411 18.79 7.74 20.73
N ASP A 412 17.58 8.17 20.41
CA ASP A 412 16.33 7.78 21.08
C ASP A 412 15.70 6.54 20.41
N GLY A 413 16.32 6.01 19.36
CA GLY A 413 15.89 4.81 18.63
C GLY A 413 14.81 5.04 17.58
N TYR A 414 14.55 6.28 17.17
CA TYR A 414 13.65 6.58 16.06
C TYR A 414 14.38 6.51 14.72
N TYR A 415 13.68 5.99 13.72
CA TYR A 415 14.19 5.83 12.37
C TYR A 415 13.74 6.97 11.47
N HIS A 416 14.68 7.61 10.80
CA HIS A 416 14.44 8.72 9.90
C HIS A 416 14.75 8.33 8.47
N TYR A 417 13.78 8.52 7.58
CA TYR A 417 13.92 8.20 6.16
C TYR A 417 14.88 9.18 5.48
N CYS A 418 15.88 8.64 4.80
CA CYS A 418 16.87 9.41 4.07
C CYS A 418 16.70 9.35 2.54
N GLY A 419 15.92 8.38 2.03
CA GLY A 419 15.67 8.24 0.59
C GLY A 419 15.80 6.79 0.11
N ARG A 420 15.53 6.57 -1.18
CA ARG A 420 15.80 5.28 -1.82
C ARG A 420 17.29 5.12 -2.08
N THR A 421 17.81 3.92 -1.98
CA THR A 421 19.20 3.60 -2.32
C THR A 421 19.54 4.08 -3.75
N ASP A 422 18.63 3.89 -4.69
CA ASP A 422 18.78 4.29 -6.10
C ASP A 422 18.61 5.80 -6.34
N ASP A 423 18.03 6.54 -5.41
CA ASP A 423 17.78 7.99 -5.53
C ASP A 423 18.81 8.83 -4.77
N MET A 424 19.51 8.24 -3.80
CA MET A 424 20.58 8.92 -3.06
C MET A 424 21.77 9.21 -3.98
N PHE A 425 22.40 10.36 -3.79
CA PHE A 425 23.61 10.74 -4.50
C PHE A 425 24.64 11.39 -3.58
N LYS A 426 25.89 11.41 -4.02
CA LYS A 426 26.98 12.04 -3.24
C LYS A 426 27.30 13.43 -3.78
N VAL A 427 27.36 14.42 -2.87
CA VAL A 427 27.87 15.76 -3.17
C VAL A 427 29.12 15.95 -2.34
N SER A 428 30.25 16.21 -3.00
CA SER A 428 31.55 16.36 -2.33
C SER A 428 31.90 15.20 -1.38
N GLY A 429 31.55 13.96 -1.78
CA GLY A 429 31.81 12.73 -1.00
C GLY A 429 30.79 12.41 0.09
N MET A 430 29.87 13.32 0.41
CA MET A 430 28.83 13.12 1.42
C MET A 430 27.52 12.69 0.80
N TRP A 431 26.84 11.73 1.42
CA TRP A 431 25.51 11.33 1.02
C TRP A 431 24.51 12.47 1.18
N VAL A 432 23.70 12.68 0.16
CA VAL A 432 22.63 13.68 0.12
C VAL A 432 21.31 12.97 -0.14
N SER A 433 20.37 13.21 0.75
CA SER A 433 18.99 12.77 0.61
C SER A 433 18.22 13.74 -0.28
N PRO A 434 17.66 13.28 -1.41
CA PRO A 434 16.69 14.08 -2.16
C PRO A 434 15.55 14.57 -1.27
N PHE A 435 15.04 13.68 -0.41
CA PHE A 435 13.91 13.96 0.49
C PHE A 435 14.19 15.13 1.45
N GLU A 436 15.40 15.24 1.99
CA GLU A 436 15.77 16.34 2.88
C GLU A 436 15.73 17.70 2.16
N ILE A 437 16.18 17.72 0.91
CA ILE A 437 16.11 18.94 0.08
C ILE A 437 14.66 19.23 -0.30
N GLU A 438 13.89 18.20 -0.67
CA GLU A 438 12.47 18.32 -1.02
C GLU A 438 11.63 18.83 0.16
N ALA A 439 11.89 18.33 1.37
CA ALA A 439 11.22 18.81 2.58
C ALA A 439 11.53 20.30 2.84
N ALA A 440 12.80 20.71 2.66
CA ALA A 440 13.18 22.10 2.76
C ALA A 440 12.50 22.96 1.67
N LEU A 441 12.42 22.48 0.43
CA LEU A 441 11.72 23.18 -0.66
C LEU A 441 10.22 23.34 -0.37
N VAL A 442 9.54 22.28 0.02
CA VAL A 442 8.08 22.29 0.30
C VAL A 442 7.72 23.14 1.52
N SER A 443 8.66 23.36 2.45
CA SER A 443 8.46 24.30 3.56
C SER A 443 8.44 25.77 3.14
N HIS A 444 8.83 26.10 1.90
CA HIS A 444 8.72 27.45 1.35
C HIS A 444 7.27 27.76 0.96
N GLU A 445 6.81 28.99 1.25
CA GLU A 445 5.41 29.41 1.07
C GLU A 445 4.87 29.26 -0.36
N ALA A 446 5.75 29.43 -1.36
CA ALA A 446 5.38 29.37 -2.79
C ALA A 446 5.35 27.96 -3.37
N ILE A 447 5.97 26.96 -2.72
CA ILE A 447 6.16 25.62 -3.29
C ILE A 447 5.07 24.67 -2.78
N LEU A 448 4.37 24.03 -3.71
CA LEU A 448 3.37 23.00 -3.44
C LEU A 448 4.02 21.61 -3.32
N GLU A 449 4.88 21.29 -4.28
CA GLU A 449 5.53 19.98 -4.41
C GLU A 449 6.94 20.17 -4.96
N ALA A 450 7.84 19.23 -4.62
CA ALA A 450 9.20 19.21 -5.14
C ALA A 450 9.68 17.78 -5.37
N ALA A 451 10.55 17.61 -6.37
CA ALA A 451 11.34 16.41 -6.60
C ALA A 451 12.80 16.80 -6.84
N VAL A 452 13.75 16.06 -6.28
CA VAL A 452 15.18 16.34 -6.41
C VAL A 452 15.91 15.12 -6.97
N ILE A 453 16.82 15.38 -7.91
CA ILE A 453 17.74 14.38 -8.46
C ILE A 453 19.19 14.88 -8.40
N GLY A 454 20.14 13.96 -8.46
CA GLY A 454 21.54 14.29 -8.73
C GLY A 454 21.73 14.52 -10.25
N LYS A 455 22.28 15.67 -10.63
CA LYS A 455 22.66 16.02 -12.00
C LYS A 455 24.15 16.35 -12.05
N GLN A 456 24.87 15.87 -13.05
CA GLN A 456 26.25 16.25 -13.31
C GLN A 456 26.31 17.68 -13.86
N ASP A 457 27.25 18.47 -13.35
CA ASP A 457 27.60 19.77 -13.91
C ASP A 457 28.61 19.62 -15.09
N ALA A 458 29.08 20.72 -15.64
CA ALA A 458 30.02 20.73 -16.77
C ALA A 458 31.35 20.02 -16.46
N ASP A 459 31.73 19.95 -15.17
CA ASP A 459 32.94 19.29 -14.69
C ASP A 459 32.71 17.81 -14.30
N GLY A 460 31.52 17.25 -14.57
CA GLY A 460 31.14 15.90 -14.21
C GLY A 460 30.83 15.70 -12.72
N ILE A 461 30.72 16.78 -11.94
CA ILE A 461 30.44 16.69 -10.51
C ILE A 461 28.93 16.68 -10.26
N ILE A 462 28.46 15.70 -9.47
CA ILE A 462 27.04 15.59 -9.12
C ILE A 462 26.63 16.71 -8.18
N LYS A 463 25.56 17.41 -8.55
CA LYS A 463 24.92 18.49 -7.78
C LYS A 463 23.41 18.27 -7.73
N PRO A 464 22.69 18.75 -6.69
CA PRO A 464 21.24 18.67 -6.63
C PRO A 464 20.57 19.52 -7.72
N LYS A 465 19.61 18.93 -8.42
CA LYS A 465 18.65 19.61 -9.29
C LYS A 465 17.25 19.40 -8.76
N ALA A 466 16.48 20.48 -8.61
CA ALA A 466 15.10 20.45 -8.15
C ALA A 466 14.12 20.67 -9.31
N PHE A 467 12.99 19.96 -9.24
CA PHE A 467 11.77 20.21 -10.02
C PHE A 467 10.70 20.60 -9.03
N VAL A 468 10.06 21.76 -9.23
CA VAL A 468 9.09 22.30 -8.28
C VAL A 468 7.75 22.59 -8.94
N VAL A 469 6.67 22.32 -8.22
CA VAL A 469 5.31 22.76 -8.57
C VAL A 469 4.96 23.90 -7.63
N LEU A 470 4.53 25.03 -8.19
CA LEU A 470 4.17 26.19 -7.39
C LEU A 470 2.72 26.14 -6.92
N LYS A 471 2.42 26.76 -5.79
CA LYS A 471 1.05 26.98 -5.33
C LYS A 471 0.34 27.96 -6.26
N ASN A 472 -0.98 27.82 -6.40
CA ASN A 472 -1.79 28.72 -7.20
C ASN A 472 -1.62 30.17 -6.77
N GLY A 473 -1.40 31.07 -7.74
CA GLY A 473 -1.24 32.50 -7.51
C GLY A 473 0.21 32.98 -7.32
N PHE A 474 1.18 32.07 -7.26
CA PHE A 474 2.60 32.43 -7.27
C PHE A 474 3.12 32.49 -8.71
N ALA A 475 3.75 33.62 -9.08
CA ALA A 475 4.51 33.77 -10.31
C ALA A 475 5.98 34.00 -9.93
N PRO A 476 6.92 33.21 -10.46
CA PRO A 476 8.34 33.38 -10.16
C PRO A 476 8.87 34.65 -10.80
N ASP A 477 9.57 35.46 -10.02
CA ASP A 477 10.38 36.59 -10.48
C ASP A 477 11.88 36.19 -10.51
N GLU A 478 12.75 37.11 -10.93
CA GLU A 478 14.19 36.84 -10.99
C GLU A 478 14.81 36.53 -9.60
N ARG A 479 14.23 37.01 -8.51
CA ARG A 479 14.67 36.79 -7.14
C ARG A 479 14.20 35.50 -6.54
N PHE A 480 13.13 34.93 -7.10
CA PHE A 480 12.52 33.69 -6.58
C PHE A 480 13.53 32.56 -6.43
N PHE A 481 14.33 32.30 -7.46
CA PHE A 481 15.28 31.20 -7.44
C PHE A 481 16.35 31.37 -6.37
N ASP A 482 16.85 32.60 -6.13
CA ASP A 482 17.84 32.86 -5.10
C ASP A 482 17.24 32.80 -3.70
N MET A 483 16.00 33.24 -3.51
CA MET A 483 15.27 33.08 -2.25
C MET A 483 15.08 31.60 -1.90
N VAL A 484 14.63 30.79 -2.86
CA VAL A 484 14.46 29.35 -2.65
C VAL A 484 15.78 28.66 -2.32
N LYS A 485 16.87 28.98 -3.05
CA LYS A 485 18.21 28.44 -2.76
C LYS A 485 18.70 28.83 -1.36
N THR A 486 18.46 30.05 -0.95
CA THR A 486 18.82 30.53 0.39
C THR A 486 18.02 29.81 1.46
N HIS A 487 16.72 29.73 1.29
CA HIS A 487 15.83 29.00 2.19
C HIS A 487 16.27 27.53 2.38
N VAL A 488 16.63 26.83 1.29
CA VAL A 488 17.11 25.45 1.36
C VAL A 488 18.48 25.37 2.05
N LYS A 489 19.40 26.31 1.79
CA LYS A 489 20.71 26.36 2.49
C LYS A 489 20.57 26.49 4.00
N GLU A 490 19.64 27.30 4.46
CA GLU A 490 19.40 27.54 5.89
C GLU A 490 18.80 26.29 6.57
N ARG A 491 17.96 25.51 5.87
CA ARG A 491 17.25 24.37 6.45
C ARG A 491 17.92 23.02 6.24
N ALA A 492 18.52 22.79 5.06
CA ALA A 492 19.14 21.51 4.71
C ALA A 492 20.67 21.53 4.74
N GLY A 493 21.27 22.70 4.88
CA GLY A 493 22.72 22.89 4.94
C GLY A 493 23.32 23.48 3.65
N PRO A 494 24.52 24.11 3.78
CA PRO A 494 25.10 24.98 2.73
C PRO A 494 25.51 24.24 1.44
N TRP A 495 25.68 22.93 1.47
CA TRP A 495 26.06 22.13 0.29
C TRP A 495 24.90 21.40 -0.36
N LYS A 496 23.74 21.29 0.30
CA LYS A 496 22.56 20.52 -0.14
C LYS A 496 21.60 21.32 -1.02
N PHE A 497 21.81 22.61 -1.25
CA PHE A 497 20.88 23.42 -2.04
C PHE A 497 20.92 23.08 -3.54
N PRO A 498 19.80 23.16 -4.26
CA PRO A 498 19.72 22.88 -5.69
C PRO A 498 20.50 23.92 -6.50
N ARG A 499 21.31 23.45 -7.45
CA ARG A 499 22.01 24.32 -8.40
C ARG A 499 21.08 24.78 -9.52
N TRP A 500 20.16 23.88 -9.91
CA TRP A 500 19.14 24.15 -10.92
C TRP A 500 17.77 23.91 -10.31
N ILE A 501 16.81 24.75 -10.69
CA ILE A 501 15.41 24.65 -10.29
C ILE A 501 14.57 24.79 -11.54
N ASP A 502 13.84 23.73 -11.91
CA ASP A 502 12.87 23.73 -13.00
C ASP A 502 11.46 23.81 -12.42
N ILE A 503 10.65 24.73 -12.92
CA ILE A 503 9.24 24.82 -12.56
C ILE A 503 8.45 23.90 -13.49
N ARG A 504 7.56 23.11 -12.91
CA ARG A 504 6.70 22.15 -13.61
C ARG A 504 5.24 22.38 -13.24
N ALA A 505 4.34 22.04 -14.17
CA ALA A 505 2.91 21.99 -13.89
C ALA A 505 2.54 20.78 -13.02
N ASP A 506 3.26 19.65 -13.18
CA ASP A 506 3.06 18.39 -12.45
C ASP A 506 4.37 17.59 -12.40
N LEU A 507 4.46 16.63 -11.47
CA LEU A 507 5.58 15.70 -11.33
C LEU A 507 5.16 14.29 -11.76
N PRO A 508 6.04 13.51 -12.44
CA PRO A 508 5.72 12.15 -12.85
C PRO A 508 5.49 11.24 -11.63
N ARG A 509 4.37 10.49 -11.66
CA ARG A 509 3.94 9.65 -10.55
C ARG A 509 3.65 8.23 -10.98
N THR A 510 3.77 7.31 -10.03
CA THR A 510 3.24 5.95 -10.15
C THR A 510 1.72 5.97 -10.01
N GLY A 511 1.05 4.87 -10.34
CA GLY A 511 -0.36 4.69 -10.04
C GLY A 511 -0.71 4.75 -8.54
N THR A 512 0.30 4.68 -7.67
CA THR A 512 0.17 4.85 -6.20
C THR A 512 0.35 6.29 -5.74
N GLY A 513 0.66 7.22 -6.65
CA GLY A 513 0.94 8.62 -6.32
C GLY A 513 2.41 8.94 -6.03
N LYS A 514 3.30 7.95 -5.95
CA LYS A 514 4.73 8.16 -5.65
C LYS A 514 5.45 8.83 -6.81
N ILE A 515 6.31 9.80 -6.52
CA ILE A 515 7.14 10.51 -7.52
C ILE A 515 8.13 9.52 -8.18
N GLN A 516 8.15 9.52 -9.51
CA GLN A 516 9.02 8.69 -10.34
C GLN A 516 10.31 9.47 -10.71
N ARG A 517 11.27 9.59 -9.79
CA ARG A 517 12.52 10.33 -10.01
C ARG A 517 13.36 9.75 -11.15
N PHE A 518 13.24 8.45 -11.43
CA PHE A 518 13.94 7.84 -12.57
C PHE A 518 13.53 8.48 -13.90
N LYS A 519 12.26 8.82 -14.11
CA LYS A 519 11.79 9.52 -15.31
C LYS A 519 12.39 10.92 -15.42
N LEU A 520 12.51 11.63 -14.29
CA LEU A 520 13.17 12.94 -14.27
C LEU A 520 14.66 12.82 -14.61
N ARG A 521 15.32 11.72 -14.20
CA ARG A 521 16.72 11.46 -14.59
C ARG A 521 16.84 11.11 -16.08
N GLU A 522 15.92 10.32 -16.63
CA GLU A 522 15.86 10.01 -18.07
C GLU A 522 15.66 11.27 -18.90
N GLU A 523 14.66 12.10 -18.56
CA GLU A 523 14.44 13.39 -19.21
C GLU A 523 15.67 14.32 -19.19
N GLU A 524 16.44 14.34 -18.10
CA GLU A 524 17.65 15.16 -18.00
C GLU A 524 18.83 14.56 -18.78
N ALA A 525 18.93 13.25 -18.87
CA ALA A 525 19.95 12.59 -19.70
C ALA A 525 19.70 12.87 -21.20
N GLU A 526 18.43 12.80 -21.65
CA GLU A 526 18.04 13.12 -23.01
C GLU A 526 18.34 14.59 -23.41
N LYS A 527 18.21 15.53 -22.49
CA LYS A 527 18.55 16.95 -22.73
C LYS A 527 20.06 17.21 -22.81
N SER A 528 20.86 16.27 -22.35
CA SER A 528 22.32 16.37 -22.32
C SER A 528 23.00 15.71 -23.52
N LEU A 529 22.23 15.01 -24.36
CA LEU A 529 22.59 14.47 -25.68
C LEU A 529 22.25 15.47 -26.78
#